data_8b11487f7793c9caf15f8bb189e976af
#
_entry.id   8b11487f7793c9caf15f8bb189e976af
#
_cell.length_a   1.000
_cell.length_b   1.000
_cell.length_c   1.000
_cell.angle_alpha   90.00
_cell.angle_beta   90.00
_cell.angle_gamma   90.00
#
_symmetry.space_group_name_H-M   'P 1'
#
loop_
_entity.id
_entity.type
_entity.pdbx_description
1 polymer ?
#
loop_
_entity_poly.entity_id
_entity_poly.type
_entity_poly.pdbx_seq_one_letter_code
_entity_poly.pdbx_strand_id
1 'polypeptide(L)'
;CIRDSYIAKKLGHLFPVLYSGNKGLVAHECILDPRQLTHDAGLTVDDIAKRLMDYGFHGPTMSFPVPGTLMVEPTESEPKKELDRFIEAMERIHAEITAIINGTADKEDNVLKNSPHTAEMVSADEWRHPYSRSEAAYPVSGLLIHKFWPYVGRVDNVYGDRNLVCTCDTVEEFSKAVEL
;
A
#
# COMPACT_ATOMS: atom_id res chain seq x y z
N CYS A 1 1.65 -21.26 -5.86
CA CYS A 1 0.32 -21.71 -5.46
C CYS A 1 -0.73 -21.20 -6.45
N ILE A 2 -1.99 -21.70 -6.38
CA ILE A 2 -3.03 -21.34 -7.35
C ILE A 2 -3.43 -19.86 -7.21
N ARG A 3 -3.59 -19.35 -5.99
CA ARG A 3 -3.99 -17.96 -5.71
C ARG A 3 -2.95 -16.96 -6.18
N ASP A 4 -1.68 -17.20 -5.85
CA ASP A 4 -0.55 -16.35 -6.24
C ASP A 4 -0.40 -16.33 -7.76
N SER A 5 -0.48 -17.48 -8.40
CA SER A 5 -0.41 -17.60 -9.87
C SER A 5 -1.62 -16.93 -10.55
N TYR A 6 -2.78 -16.91 -9.89
CA TYR A 6 -3.95 -16.17 -10.38
C TYR A 6 -3.70 -14.66 -10.37
N ILE A 7 -3.19 -14.12 -9.25
CA ILE A 7 -2.79 -12.70 -9.15
C ILE A 7 -1.70 -12.37 -10.17
N ALA A 8 -0.63 -13.19 -10.22
CA ALA A 8 0.46 -13.01 -11.17
C ALA A 8 -0.03 -12.94 -12.63
N LYS A 9 -0.95 -13.84 -13.02
CA LYS A 9 -1.53 -13.85 -14.36
C LYS A 9 -2.38 -12.61 -14.65
N LYS A 10 -3.13 -12.13 -13.65
CA LYS A 10 -4.02 -10.98 -13.80
C LYS A 10 -3.27 -9.66 -13.83
N LEU A 11 -2.25 -9.50 -13.01
CA LEU A 11 -1.51 -8.24 -12.85
C LEU A 11 -0.21 -8.17 -13.66
N GLY A 12 0.32 -9.28 -14.14
CA GLY A 12 1.64 -9.34 -14.79
C GLY A 12 1.80 -8.49 -16.05
N HIS A 13 0.70 -8.06 -16.68
CA HIS A 13 0.73 -7.14 -17.81
C HIS A 13 0.81 -5.65 -17.39
N LEU A 14 0.48 -5.33 -16.13
CA LEU A 14 0.57 -4.00 -15.54
C LEU A 14 1.81 -3.85 -14.65
N PHE A 15 2.09 -4.87 -13.86
CA PHE A 15 3.23 -4.98 -12.96
C PHE A 15 3.99 -6.26 -13.30
N PRO A 16 5.15 -6.20 -13.95
CA PRO A 16 5.91 -7.40 -14.30
C PRO A 16 6.10 -8.31 -13.09
N VAL A 17 5.94 -9.63 -13.29
CA VAL A 17 6.24 -10.64 -12.27
C VAL A 17 7.72 -10.97 -12.35
N LEU A 18 8.48 -10.67 -11.30
CA LEU A 18 9.93 -10.75 -11.34
C LEU A 18 10.45 -12.19 -11.40
N TYR A 19 9.79 -13.11 -10.70
CA TYR A 19 10.17 -14.53 -10.66
C TYR A 19 8.98 -15.43 -10.96
N SER A 20 9.15 -16.35 -11.89
CA SER A 20 8.17 -17.37 -12.21
C SER A 20 8.83 -18.68 -12.63
N GLY A 21 8.15 -19.78 -12.43
CA GLY A 21 8.56 -21.10 -12.91
C GLY A 21 8.30 -21.30 -14.40
N ASN A 22 8.66 -22.47 -14.92
CA ASN A 22 8.66 -22.81 -16.36
C ASN A 22 7.31 -22.65 -17.08
N LYS A 23 6.19 -22.58 -16.35
CA LYS A 23 4.83 -22.41 -16.90
C LYS A 23 4.24 -21.05 -16.54
N GLY A 24 5.05 -20.09 -16.11
CA GLY A 24 4.58 -18.79 -15.63
C GLY A 24 3.82 -18.85 -14.30
N LEU A 25 3.95 -19.97 -13.57
CA LEU A 25 3.35 -20.13 -12.25
C LEU A 25 4.33 -19.64 -11.16
N VAL A 26 3.78 -19.13 -10.09
CA VAL A 26 4.53 -18.72 -8.90
C VAL A 26 4.23 -19.64 -7.72
N ALA A 27 5.10 -19.63 -6.71
CA ALA A 27 4.97 -20.52 -5.54
C ALA A 27 3.93 -20.00 -4.54
N HIS A 28 4.35 -19.66 -3.32
CA HIS A 28 3.48 -19.16 -2.25
C HIS A 28 3.46 -17.64 -2.17
N GLU A 29 4.22 -16.97 -3.01
CA GLU A 29 4.33 -15.53 -3.12
C GLU A 29 4.47 -15.10 -4.58
N CYS A 30 4.11 -13.85 -4.87
CA CYS A 30 4.25 -13.23 -6.17
C CYS A 30 5.00 -11.91 -6.02
N ILE A 31 6.16 -11.79 -6.67
CA ILE A 31 6.96 -10.56 -6.66
C ILE A 31 6.55 -9.69 -7.83
N LEU A 32 5.81 -8.62 -7.56
CA LEU A 32 5.42 -7.61 -8.54
C LEU A 32 6.49 -6.51 -8.60
N ASP A 33 6.85 -6.13 -9.82
CA ASP A 33 7.90 -5.13 -10.08
C ASP A 33 7.33 -3.81 -10.60
N PRO A 34 7.05 -2.83 -9.73
CA PRO A 34 6.57 -1.51 -10.11
C PRO A 34 7.69 -0.52 -10.41
N ARG A 35 8.98 -0.89 -10.35
CA ARG A 35 10.12 0.04 -10.33
C ARG A 35 10.14 1.02 -11.51
N GLN A 36 9.83 0.57 -12.72
CA GLN A 36 9.77 1.47 -13.88
C GLN A 36 8.64 2.49 -13.73
N LEU A 37 7.45 2.04 -13.34
CA LEU A 37 6.27 2.90 -13.13
C LEU A 37 6.52 3.95 -12.03
N THR A 38 7.07 3.50 -10.90
CA THR A 38 7.36 4.41 -9.78
C THR A 38 8.43 5.43 -10.14
N HIS A 39 9.50 5.01 -10.86
CA HIS A 39 10.52 5.92 -11.36
C HIS A 39 9.93 7.00 -12.29
N ASP A 40 9.12 6.61 -13.26
CA ASP A 40 8.56 7.53 -14.26
C ASP A 40 7.54 8.51 -13.65
N ALA A 41 6.83 8.08 -12.62
CA ALA A 41 5.87 8.91 -11.88
C ALA A 41 6.50 9.74 -10.75
N GLY A 42 7.76 9.52 -10.38
CA GLY A 42 8.38 10.14 -9.21
C GLY A 42 7.79 9.65 -7.88
N LEU A 43 7.39 8.37 -7.86
CA LEU A 43 6.82 7.67 -6.71
C LEU A 43 7.81 6.67 -6.13
N THR A 44 7.43 6.10 -5.01
CA THR A 44 8.10 4.96 -4.37
C THR A 44 7.15 3.76 -4.24
N VAL A 45 7.69 2.59 -3.96
CA VAL A 45 6.86 1.42 -3.66
C VAL A 45 6.04 1.61 -2.37
N ASP A 46 6.54 2.44 -1.44
CA ASP A 46 5.81 2.81 -0.22
C ASP A 46 4.51 3.56 -0.53
N ASP A 47 4.50 4.42 -1.56
CA ASP A 47 3.29 5.13 -1.99
C ASP A 47 2.20 4.15 -2.46
N ILE A 48 2.58 3.09 -3.18
CA ILE A 48 1.66 2.03 -3.60
C ILE A 48 1.11 1.25 -2.39
N ALA A 49 1.98 0.85 -1.48
CA ALA A 49 1.58 0.11 -0.28
C ALA A 49 0.67 0.95 0.63
N LYS A 50 0.96 2.24 0.81
CA LYS A 50 0.13 3.18 1.56
C LYS A 50 -1.22 3.42 0.87
N ARG A 51 -1.23 3.51 -0.47
CA ARG A 51 -2.48 3.65 -1.23
C ARG A 51 -3.39 2.42 -1.10
N LEU A 52 -2.83 1.21 -1.04
CA LEU A 52 -3.59 -0.02 -0.77
C LEU A 52 -4.35 0.03 0.57
N MET A 53 -3.86 0.76 1.58
CA MET A 53 -4.58 0.97 2.84
C MET A 53 -5.89 1.72 2.63
N ASP A 54 -5.95 2.68 1.70
CA ASP A 54 -7.19 3.36 1.33
C ASP A 54 -8.22 2.43 0.68
N TYR A 55 -7.74 1.38 -0.01
CA TYR A 55 -8.55 0.29 -0.55
C TYR A 55 -8.94 -0.78 0.49
N GLY A 56 -8.49 -0.61 1.74
CA GLY A 56 -8.79 -1.53 2.85
C GLY A 56 -7.93 -2.78 2.86
N PHE A 57 -6.69 -2.69 2.34
CA PHE A 57 -5.70 -3.76 2.42
C PHE A 57 -4.56 -3.38 3.36
N HIS A 58 -4.03 -4.36 4.04
CA HIS A 58 -2.70 -4.25 4.60
C HIS A 58 -1.68 -4.28 3.46
N GLY A 59 -0.75 -3.32 3.42
CA GLY A 59 0.24 -3.25 2.36
C GLY A 59 1.12 -4.51 2.33
N PRO A 60 1.43 -5.06 1.14
CA PRO A 60 2.35 -6.17 1.00
C PRO A 60 3.76 -5.81 1.49
N THR A 61 4.57 -6.82 1.79
CA THR A 61 6.00 -6.63 2.08
C THR A 61 6.68 -5.89 0.93
N MET A 62 7.34 -4.79 1.28
CA MET A 62 8.02 -3.92 0.32
C MET A 62 9.51 -4.20 0.26
N SER A 63 10.09 -4.01 -0.93
CA SER A 63 11.54 -4.03 -1.15
C SER A 63 12.23 -5.34 -0.73
N PHE A 64 11.52 -6.44 -0.81
CA PHE A 64 12.04 -7.78 -0.56
C PHE A 64 11.45 -8.78 -1.57
N PRO A 65 12.25 -9.71 -2.12
CA PRO A 65 13.71 -9.84 -1.97
C PRO A 65 14.51 -8.81 -2.75
N VAL A 66 13.86 -7.99 -3.57
CA VAL A 66 14.50 -6.96 -4.41
C VAL A 66 14.01 -5.57 -4.01
N PRO A 67 14.91 -4.59 -3.82
CA PRO A 67 14.51 -3.23 -3.53
C PRO A 67 13.53 -2.66 -4.56
N GLY A 68 12.46 -2.00 -4.09
CA GLY A 68 11.45 -1.37 -4.94
C GLY A 68 10.38 -2.31 -5.49
N THR A 69 10.31 -3.57 -5.03
CA THR A 69 9.27 -4.54 -5.40
C THR A 69 8.23 -4.72 -4.30
N LEU A 70 7.12 -5.37 -4.65
CA LEU A 70 6.06 -5.80 -3.74
C LEU A 70 5.99 -7.31 -3.71
N MET A 71 6.07 -7.91 -2.52
CA MET A 71 5.88 -9.34 -2.32
C MET A 71 4.46 -9.60 -1.84
N VAL A 72 3.63 -10.13 -2.73
CA VAL A 72 2.21 -10.40 -2.47
C VAL A 72 2.04 -11.86 -2.07
N GLU A 73 1.48 -12.08 -0.89
CA GLU A 73 1.29 -13.40 -0.28
C GLU A 73 -0.19 -13.63 0.06
N PRO A 74 -1.04 -14.00 -0.89
CA PRO A 74 -2.40 -14.41 -0.57
C PRO A 74 -2.35 -15.79 0.10
N THR A 75 -2.94 -15.90 1.30
CA THR A 75 -2.97 -17.17 2.03
C THR A 75 -3.87 -18.21 1.34
N GLU A 76 -3.77 -19.49 1.73
CA GLU A 76 -4.65 -20.53 1.19
C GLU A 76 -6.12 -20.33 1.57
N SER A 77 -6.39 -19.54 2.61
CA SER A 77 -7.74 -19.25 3.09
C SER A 77 -8.44 -18.11 2.37
N GLU A 78 -7.71 -17.28 1.60
CA GLU A 78 -8.31 -16.15 0.91
C GLU A 78 -9.29 -16.60 -0.19
N PRO A 79 -10.56 -16.15 -0.14
CA PRO A 79 -11.53 -16.48 -1.16
C PRO A 79 -11.23 -15.72 -2.46
N LYS A 80 -11.66 -16.29 -3.60
CA LYS A 80 -11.47 -15.65 -4.91
C LYS A 80 -11.96 -14.20 -4.94
N LYS A 81 -13.04 -13.88 -4.24
CA LYS A 81 -13.59 -12.52 -4.16
C LYS A 81 -12.57 -11.52 -3.58
N GLU A 82 -11.79 -11.91 -2.57
CA GLU A 82 -10.73 -11.07 -2.02
C GLU A 82 -9.55 -10.91 -2.99
N LEU A 83 -9.20 -11.97 -3.72
CA LEU A 83 -8.19 -11.86 -4.77
C LEU A 83 -8.62 -10.90 -5.88
N ASP A 84 -9.88 -10.99 -6.32
CA ASP A 84 -10.45 -10.10 -7.34
C ASP A 84 -10.50 -8.64 -6.84
N ARG A 85 -10.84 -8.41 -5.56
CA ARG A 85 -10.83 -7.09 -4.93
C ARG A 85 -9.40 -6.50 -4.87
N PHE A 86 -8.41 -7.32 -4.54
CA PHE A 86 -7.00 -6.90 -4.57
C PHE A 86 -6.54 -6.57 -6.00
N ILE A 87 -6.90 -7.38 -6.96
CA ILE A 87 -6.58 -7.14 -8.38
C ILE A 87 -7.19 -5.82 -8.84
N GLU A 88 -8.48 -5.57 -8.55
CA GLU A 88 -9.13 -4.29 -8.87
C GLU A 88 -8.42 -3.10 -8.23
N ALA A 89 -8.00 -3.21 -6.97
CA ALA A 89 -7.25 -2.15 -6.28
C ALA A 89 -5.92 -1.87 -7.00
N MET A 90 -5.17 -2.89 -7.38
CA MET A 90 -3.90 -2.73 -8.10
C MET A 90 -4.09 -2.15 -9.51
N GLU A 91 -5.14 -2.57 -10.23
CA GLU A 91 -5.50 -1.99 -11.53
C GLU A 91 -5.83 -0.50 -11.42
N ARG A 92 -6.56 -0.10 -10.38
CA ARG A 92 -6.87 1.32 -10.10
C ARG A 92 -5.62 2.12 -9.73
N ILE A 93 -4.76 1.57 -8.88
CA ILE A 93 -3.48 2.18 -8.51
C ILE A 93 -2.60 2.36 -9.76
N HIS A 94 -2.55 1.37 -10.65
CA HIS A 94 -1.85 1.52 -11.93
C HIS A 94 -2.40 2.66 -12.77
N ALA A 95 -3.72 2.84 -12.82
CA ALA A 95 -4.36 3.96 -13.53
C ALA A 95 -4.02 5.31 -12.87
N GLU A 96 -3.99 5.39 -11.52
CA GLU A 96 -3.56 6.57 -10.77
C GLU A 96 -2.09 6.93 -11.07
N ILE A 97 -1.19 5.94 -11.11
CA ILE A 97 0.22 6.13 -11.49
C ILE A 97 0.31 6.65 -12.94
N THR A 98 -0.44 6.03 -13.85
CA THR A 98 -0.47 6.43 -15.26
C THR A 98 -0.96 7.86 -15.46
N ALA A 99 -1.93 8.32 -14.65
CA ALA A 99 -2.40 9.70 -14.66
C ALA A 99 -1.29 10.70 -14.28
N ILE A 100 -0.43 10.34 -13.32
CA ILE A 100 0.73 11.17 -12.95
C ILE A 100 1.75 11.20 -14.09
N ILE A 101 2.08 10.06 -14.68
CA ILE A 101 3.03 9.97 -15.81
C ILE A 101 2.55 10.81 -16.99
N ASN A 102 1.26 10.78 -17.30
CA ASN A 102 0.65 11.52 -18.40
C ASN A 102 0.40 13.01 -18.07
N GLY A 103 0.68 13.46 -16.85
CA GLY A 103 0.48 14.86 -16.42
C GLY A 103 -0.99 15.26 -16.22
N THR A 104 -1.91 14.29 -16.09
CA THR A 104 -3.33 14.54 -15.76
C THR A 104 -3.58 14.57 -14.25
N ALA A 105 -2.65 14.06 -13.45
CA ALA A 105 -2.60 14.25 -12.00
C ALA A 105 -1.30 14.96 -11.62
N ASP A 106 -1.34 15.71 -10.51
CA ASP A 106 -0.19 16.46 -10.03
C ASP A 106 0.93 15.51 -9.56
N LYS A 107 2.20 15.87 -9.83
CA LYS A 107 3.35 15.04 -9.47
C LYS A 107 3.69 15.07 -7.98
N GLU A 108 3.42 16.18 -7.31
CA GLU A 108 3.79 16.37 -5.91
C GLU A 108 2.60 16.23 -4.96
N ASP A 109 1.41 16.64 -5.40
CA ASP A 109 0.17 16.56 -4.62
C ASP A 109 -0.84 15.64 -5.30
N ASN A 110 -0.78 14.36 -4.99
CA ASN A 110 -1.64 13.34 -5.58
C ASN A 110 -2.06 12.26 -4.56
N VAL A 111 -3.04 11.45 -4.93
CA VAL A 111 -3.63 10.44 -4.04
C VAL A 111 -2.64 9.39 -3.53
N LEU A 112 -1.58 9.07 -4.30
CA LEU A 112 -0.57 8.11 -3.87
C LEU A 112 0.39 8.71 -2.84
N LYS A 113 0.95 9.89 -3.12
CA LYS A 113 1.89 10.55 -2.19
C LYS A 113 1.24 10.94 -0.86
N ASN A 114 -0.05 11.24 -0.86
CA ASN A 114 -0.77 11.63 0.36
C ASN A 114 -1.44 10.46 1.10
N SER A 115 -1.44 9.26 0.52
CA SER A 115 -1.98 8.06 1.15
C SER A 115 -1.16 7.67 2.41
N PRO A 116 -1.81 7.04 3.41
CA PRO A 116 -3.23 6.73 3.47
C PRO A 116 -4.06 7.91 4.00
N HIS A 117 -5.34 7.99 3.58
CA HIS A 117 -6.26 9.04 3.99
C HIS A 117 -7.12 8.59 5.17
N THR A 118 -6.98 9.26 6.31
CA THR A 118 -7.79 8.96 7.51
C THR A 118 -9.18 9.58 7.42
N ALA A 119 -10.11 9.10 8.24
CA ALA A 119 -11.44 9.69 8.36
C ALA A 119 -11.39 11.17 8.76
N GLU A 120 -10.46 11.52 9.67
CA GLU A 120 -10.24 12.91 10.11
C GLU A 120 -9.82 13.80 8.93
N MET A 121 -8.83 13.38 8.14
CA MET A 121 -8.39 14.15 6.96
C MET A 121 -9.52 14.39 5.96
N VAL A 122 -10.32 13.36 5.67
CA VAL A 122 -11.40 13.44 4.67
C VAL A 122 -12.58 14.25 5.18
N SER A 123 -12.84 14.28 6.49
CA SER A 123 -13.95 15.05 7.10
C SER A 123 -13.56 16.46 7.54
N ALA A 124 -12.29 16.85 7.46
CA ALA A 124 -11.84 18.20 7.82
C ALA A 124 -12.54 19.29 6.96
N ASP A 125 -12.74 20.48 7.52
CA ASP A 125 -13.38 21.59 6.82
C ASP A 125 -12.60 22.02 5.58
N GLU A 126 -11.25 22.05 5.69
CA GLU A 126 -10.37 22.40 4.58
C GLU A 126 -9.93 21.16 3.79
N TRP A 127 -9.96 21.28 2.46
CA TRP A 127 -9.40 20.31 1.53
C TRP A 127 -8.65 21.07 0.44
N ARG A 128 -7.34 20.98 0.45
CA ARG A 128 -6.47 21.76 -0.44
C ARG A 128 -5.87 20.96 -1.58
N HIS A 129 -6.17 19.67 -1.65
CA HIS A 129 -5.63 18.77 -2.68
C HIS A 129 -6.34 18.96 -4.04
N PRO A 130 -5.64 18.76 -5.17
CA PRO A 130 -6.21 18.88 -6.51
C PRO A 130 -7.12 17.70 -6.91
N TYR A 131 -7.30 16.73 -6.03
CA TYR A 131 -8.20 15.59 -6.20
C TYR A 131 -9.33 15.64 -5.16
N SER A 132 -10.42 14.92 -5.41
CA SER A 132 -11.60 14.97 -4.54
C SER A 132 -11.43 14.09 -3.29
N ARG A 133 -12.18 14.41 -2.23
CA ARG A 133 -12.32 13.54 -1.04
C ARG A 133 -12.85 12.15 -1.39
N SER A 134 -13.69 12.07 -2.41
CA SER A 134 -14.22 10.80 -2.90
C SER A 134 -13.13 9.94 -3.52
N GLU A 135 -12.25 10.50 -4.34
CA GLU A 135 -11.09 9.79 -4.87
C GLU A 135 -10.12 9.33 -3.77
N ALA A 136 -9.93 10.17 -2.75
CA ALA A 136 -9.13 9.81 -1.59
C ALA A 136 -9.70 8.61 -0.82
N ALA A 137 -10.97 8.69 -0.43
CA ALA A 137 -11.58 7.76 0.52
C ALA A 137 -12.26 6.55 -0.13
N TYR A 138 -12.85 6.74 -1.31
CA TYR A 138 -13.74 5.75 -1.96
C TYR A 138 -13.36 5.51 -3.41
N PRO A 139 -12.11 5.10 -3.68
CA PRO A 139 -11.62 4.91 -5.05
C PRO A 139 -12.36 3.79 -5.83
N VAL A 140 -13.08 2.93 -5.12
CA VAL A 140 -13.99 1.91 -5.70
C VAL A 140 -15.33 1.92 -4.97
N SER A 141 -16.41 1.62 -5.68
CA SER A 141 -17.78 1.70 -5.15
C SER A 141 -18.06 0.80 -3.95
N GLY A 142 -17.40 -0.37 -3.87
CA GLY A 142 -17.54 -1.28 -2.74
C GLY A 142 -17.14 -0.69 -1.39
N LEU A 143 -16.25 0.30 -1.38
CA LEU A 143 -15.81 0.98 -0.17
C LEU A 143 -16.87 1.91 0.43
N LEU A 144 -17.92 2.28 -0.30
CA LEU A 144 -19.03 3.03 0.27
C LEU A 144 -19.78 2.25 1.36
N ILE A 145 -19.72 0.92 1.29
CA ILE A 145 -20.41 0.02 2.22
C ILE A 145 -19.43 -0.61 3.22
N HIS A 146 -18.22 -0.94 2.77
CA HIS A 146 -17.22 -1.71 3.53
C HIS A 146 -15.90 -0.97 3.68
N LYS A 147 -15.96 0.34 4.04
CA LYS A 147 -14.73 1.12 4.27
C LYS A 147 -14.05 0.68 5.56
N PHE A 148 -12.78 0.33 5.44
CA PHE A 148 -11.86 0.24 6.57
C PHE A 148 -10.97 1.48 6.56
N TRP A 149 -11.09 2.31 7.59
CA TRP A 149 -10.35 3.57 7.67
C TRP A 149 -8.94 3.35 8.21
N PRO A 150 -7.91 3.88 7.53
CA PRO A 150 -6.58 3.97 8.13
C PRO A 150 -6.61 4.80 9.41
N TYR A 151 -5.91 4.35 10.45
CA TYR A 151 -5.89 5.03 11.75
C TYR A 151 -4.97 6.24 11.78
N VAL A 152 -3.90 6.23 10.95
CA VAL A 152 -2.93 7.32 10.85
C VAL A 152 -2.68 7.65 9.39
N GLY A 153 -2.38 8.93 9.11
CA GLY A 153 -1.94 9.38 7.79
C GLY A 153 -0.49 9.00 7.48
N ARG A 154 0.09 9.67 6.51
CA ARG A 154 1.49 9.45 6.15
C ARG A 154 2.43 9.83 7.30
N VAL A 155 3.30 8.91 7.66
CA VAL A 155 4.36 9.11 8.65
C VAL A 155 5.72 8.96 8.00
N ASP A 156 6.71 9.70 8.50
CA ASP A 156 8.11 9.51 8.13
C ASP A 156 8.71 8.36 8.95
N ASN A 157 8.62 7.15 8.40
CA ASN A 157 9.11 5.93 9.06
C ASN A 157 10.62 6.01 9.33
N VAL A 158 11.40 6.57 8.41
CA VAL A 158 12.86 6.66 8.53
C VAL A 158 13.23 7.62 9.66
N TYR A 159 12.54 8.75 9.77
CA TYR A 159 12.74 9.67 10.90
C TYR A 159 12.36 9.00 12.21
N GLY A 160 11.19 8.34 12.28
CA GLY A 160 10.71 7.64 13.47
C GLY A 160 11.69 6.57 13.95
N ASP A 161 12.19 5.74 13.06
CA ASP A 161 13.16 4.68 13.38
C ASP A 161 14.51 5.22 13.90
N ARG A 162 14.91 6.40 13.46
CA ARG A 162 16.16 7.05 13.89
C ARG A 162 16.02 7.93 15.12
N ASN A 163 14.79 8.29 15.48
CA ASN A 163 14.50 9.21 16.58
C ASN A 163 13.49 8.57 17.54
N LEU A 164 13.86 7.42 18.09
CA LEU A 164 13.03 6.71 19.05
C LEU A 164 12.83 7.55 20.32
N VAL A 165 11.57 7.72 20.73
CA VAL A 165 11.20 8.31 22.03
C VAL A 165 10.68 7.19 22.92
N CYS A 166 11.49 6.79 23.90
CA CYS A 166 11.08 5.83 24.92
C CYS A 166 10.55 6.59 26.13
N THR A 167 9.27 6.36 26.47
CA THR A 167 8.62 6.92 27.67
C THR A 167 8.48 5.88 28.79
N CYS A 168 9.01 4.67 28.60
CA CYS A 168 9.04 3.64 29.63
C CYS A 168 10.16 3.93 30.62
N ASP A 169 9.88 3.68 31.92
CA ASP A 169 10.90 3.68 32.94
C ASP A 169 11.99 2.65 32.65
N THR A 170 13.19 2.90 33.13
CA THR A 170 14.30 1.96 32.95
C THR A 170 14.07 0.67 33.73
N VAL A 171 14.75 -0.42 33.37
CA VAL A 171 14.66 -1.70 34.10
C VAL A 171 15.06 -1.51 35.56
N GLU A 172 16.03 -0.62 35.89
CA GLU A 172 16.46 -0.29 37.23
C GLU A 172 15.37 0.43 38.03
N GLU A 173 14.55 1.27 37.37
CA GLU A 173 13.42 1.93 38.01
C GLU A 173 12.30 0.96 38.32
N PHE A 174 11.99 0.05 37.37
CA PHE A 174 11.02 -1.02 37.59
C PHE A 174 11.45 -1.98 38.70
N SER A 175 12.73 -2.36 38.78
CA SER A 175 13.21 -3.28 39.80
C SER A 175 13.09 -2.69 41.23
N LYS A 176 13.29 -1.37 41.36
CA LYS A 176 13.08 -0.68 42.67
C LYS A 176 11.62 -0.60 43.11
N ALA A 177 10.68 -0.58 42.18
CA ALA A 177 9.26 -0.56 42.45
C ALA A 177 8.69 -1.90 42.93
N VAL A 178 9.41 -3.02 42.70
CA VAL A 178 9.01 -4.38 43.09
C VAL A 178 9.54 -4.76 44.49
N GLU A 179 10.49 -4.00 45.05
CA GLU A 179 11.06 -4.23 46.40
C GLU A 179 10.25 -3.56 47.51
N LEU A 180 9.05 -3.03 47.22
CA LEU A 180 8.07 -2.48 48.20
C LEU A 180 6.89 -3.43 48.39
#